data_5f929e13536e5099128b93ab6e79bacd
#
_entry.id   5f929e13536e5099128b93ab6e79bacd
#
_cell.length_a   1.000
_cell.length_b   1.000
_cell.length_c   1.000
_cell.angle_alpha   90.00
_cell.angle_beta   90.00
_cell.angle_gamma   90.00
#
_symmetry.space_group_name_H-M   'P 1'
#
loop_
_entity.id
_entity.type
_entity.pdbx_description
1 polymer ?
#
loop_
_entity_poly.entity_id
_entity_poly.type
_entity_poly.pdbx_seq_one_letter_code
_entity_poly.pdbx_strand_id
1 'polypeptide(L)'
;MEYPMICFNGGRPEADGTYSEQTKYGLISVIIHEVGHNFFPMIINSDERQWTWMDEGLNSFVQYLSEQEWQRDYPSRRGEPYKIVSYMSMEQSKQEPIMTNSEQVSQLGNNAYGKPATALNILRETILGRDLFDYAFKEYARRWAFKSPQPADFFRTMEDASGVDLDWFWRGWFYGTDPVDIAIAEVKQYNVDTQNPEKENPISKAQDTRQTISQMRNEKDIPKTLVDENPALKDFYNGYDKYAVTPQAKARYEQYQ
;
A
#
# COMPACT_ATOMS: atom_id res chain seq x y z
N MET A 1 8.99 -1.78 14.34
CA MET A 1 9.67 -1.16 15.52
C MET A 1 11.10 -0.86 15.13
N GLU A 2 11.44 0.39 15.11
CA GLU A 2 12.65 0.95 14.52
C GLU A 2 13.42 1.85 15.52
N TYR A 3 14.72 1.81 15.36
CA TYR A 3 15.67 2.74 15.97
C TYR A 3 16.78 3.01 14.95
N PRO A 4 17.59 4.07 15.11
CA PRO A 4 18.72 4.28 14.22
C PRO A 4 19.63 3.05 14.15
N MET A 5 19.76 2.47 12.95
CA MET A 5 20.63 1.33 12.65
C MET A 5 20.22 -0.02 13.29
N ILE A 6 19.04 -0.11 13.90
CA ILE A 6 18.51 -1.37 14.45
C ILE A 6 17.00 -1.44 14.27
N CYS A 7 16.47 -2.59 13.87
CA CYS A 7 15.04 -2.82 13.77
C CYS A 7 14.63 -4.17 14.38
N PHE A 8 13.36 -4.26 14.79
CA PHE A 8 12.79 -5.46 15.38
C PHE A 8 11.68 -6.00 14.47
N ASN A 9 11.94 -7.16 13.88
CA ASN A 9 11.03 -7.81 12.96
C ASN A 9 10.39 -9.03 13.60
N GLY A 10 9.07 -9.18 13.43
CA GLY A 10 8.32 -10.35 13.85
C GLY A 10 8.02 -11.27 12.67
N GLY A 11 7.93 -12.55 12.94
CA GLY A 11 7.59 -13.59 11.97
C GLY A 11 8.42 -14.84 12.23
N ARG A 12 7.72 -15.95 12.48
CA ARG A 12 8.39 -17.23 12.76
C ARG A 12 7.67 -18.35 12.01
N PRO A 13 8.41 -19.33 11.49
CA PRO A 13 7.80 -20.55 10.99
C PRO A 13 7.16 -21.32 12.15
N GLU A 14 6.33 -22.30 11.82
CA GLU A 14 5.82 -23.30 12.74
C GLU A 14 6.96 -24.18 13.30
N ALA A 15 6.68 -24.96 14.35
CA ALA A 15 7.70 -25.78 15.02
C ALA A 15 8.35 -26.82 14.10
N ASP A 16 7.66 -27.25 13.06
CA ASP A 16 8.15 -28.17 12.03
C ASP A 16 8.92 -27.50 10.88
N GLY A 17 9.10 -26.16 10.97
CA GLY A 17 9.78 -25.37 9.95
C GLY A 17 8.90 -24.93 8.78
N THR A 18 7.63 -25.29 8.77
CA THR A 18 6.67 -24.80 7.77
C THR A 18 6.21 -23.36 8.08
N TYR A 19 5.70 -22.68 7.07
CA TYR A 19 5.14 -21.32 7.22
C TYR A 19 4.02 -21.09 6.20
N SER A 20 3.09 -20.23 6.57
CA SER A 20 2.02 -19.80 5.68
C SER A 20 2.49 -18.70 4.72
N GLU A 21 1.76 -18.52 3.63
CA GLU A 21 1.94 -17.37 2.72
C GLU A 21 1.85 -16.05 3.49
N GLN A 22 0.90 -15.94 4.40
CA GLN A 22 0.74 -14.76 5.25
C GLN A 22 1.99 -14.51 6.11
N THR A 23 2.59 -15.54 6.68
CA THR A 23 3.83 -15.43 7.47
C THR A 23 4.99 -14.96 6.58
N LYS A 24 5.14 -15.56 5.40
CA LYS A 24 6.18 -15.18 4.43
C LYS A 24 6.10 -13.69 4.05
N TYR A 25 4.99 -13.29 3.45
CA TYR A 25 4.85 -11.91 2.97
C TYR A 25 4.76 -10.90 4.12
N GLY A 26 4.20 -11.31 5.26
CA GLY A 26 4.21 -10.49 6.46
C GLY A 26 5.62 -10.19 6.96
N LEU A 27 6.51 -11.18 6.95
CA LEU A 27 7.91 -11.00 7.35
C LEU A 27 8.68 -10.16 6.34
N ILE A 28 8.53 -10.42 5.04
CA ILE A 28 9.19 -9.62 4.00
C ILE A 28 8.74 -8.16 4.10
N SER A 29 7.44 -7.91 4.23
CA SER A 29 6.86 -6.57 4.36
C SER A 29 7.41 -5.82 5.57
N VAL A 30 7.47 -6.46 6.73
CA VAL A 30 7.98 -5.80 7.94
C VAL A 30 9.47 -5.50 7.82
N ILE A 31 10.27 -6.41 7.25
CA ILE A 31 11.70 -6.15 7.03
C ILE A 31 11.91 -4.95 6.11
N ILE A 32 11.18 -4.87 4.99
CA ILE A 32 11.24 -3.73 4.07
C ILE A 32 10.85 -2.44 4.79
N HIS A 33 9.78 -2.48 5.58
CA HIS A 33 9.28 -1.34 6.34
C HIS A 33 10.31 -0.85 7.37
N GLU A 34 10.78 -1.74 8.24
CA GLU A 34 11.69 -1.38 9.32
C GLU A 34 13.07 -0.94 8.80
N VAL A 35 13.54 -1.50 7.68
CA VAL A 35 14.76 -0.99 7.02
C VAL A 35 14.52 0.36 6.39
N GLY A 36 13.32 0.61 5.85
CA GLY A 36 12.92 1.89 5.28
C GLY A 36 12.96 3.05 6.27
N HIS A 37 12.72 2.79 7.56
CA HIS A 37 12.82 3.78 8.61
C HIS A 37 14.22 4.39 8.78
N ASN A 38 15.27 3.78 8.25
CA ASN A 38 16.57 4.45 8.16
C ASN A 38 16.53 5.73 7.32
N PHE A 39 15.56 5.87 6.41
CA PHE A 39 15.33 7.10 5.65
C PHE A 39 14.31 8.01 6.34
N PHE A 40 13.13 7.47 6.70
CA PHE A 40 12.03 8.15 7.37
C PHE A 40 11.70 7.41 8.67
N PRO A 41 11.98 7.92 9.89
CA PRO A 41 12.39 9.30 10.19
C PRO A 41 13.89 9.49 10.47
N MET A 42 14.79 8.50 10.24
CA MET A 42 16.15 8.58 10.76
C MET A 42 17.04 9.59 10.01
N ILE A 43 17.04 9.58 8.67
CA ILE A 43 17.79 10.55 7.87
C ILE A 43 16.97 11.83 7.66
N ILE A 44 15.68 11.70 7.38
CA ILE A 44 14.76 12.81 7.24
C ILE A 44 13.80 12.74 8.42
N ASN A 45 14.14 13.49 9.46
CA ASN A 45 13.45 13.42 10.73
C ASN A 45 12.00 13.94 10.65
N SER A 46 11.19 13.55 11.61
CA SER A 46 9.82 14.05 11.79
C SER A 46 9.47 14.18 13.27
N ASP A 47 8.53 15.06 13.58
CA ASP A 47 7.90 15.09 14.91
C ASP A 47 6.77 14.06 14.94
N GLU A 48 7.12 12.82 15.25
CA GLU A 48 6.21 11.67 15.24
C GLU A 48 5.05 11.83 16.23
N ARG A 49 5.27 12.53 17.32
CA ARG A 49 4.23 12.80 18.32
C ARG A 49 3.16 13.75 17.81
N GLN A 50 3.48 14.57 16.83
CA GLN A 50 2.50 15.44 16.20
C GLN A 50 1.99 14.86 14.89
N TRP A 51 2.87 14.31 14.04
CA TRP A 51 2.54 13.88 12.68
C TRP A 51 3.14 12.51 12.35
N THR A 52 2.59 11.45 12.93
CA THR A 52 3.04 10.07 12.72
C THR A 52 3.05 9.68 11.23
N TRP A 53 2.20 10.29 10.40
CA TRP A 53 2.16 10.01 8.97
C TRP A 53 3.45 10.41 8.22
N MET A 54 4.23 11.36 8.73
CA MET A 54 5.51 11.75 8.12
C MET A 54 6.61 10.70 8.34
N ASP A 55 6.47 9.92 9.37
CA ASP A 55 7.25 8.73 9.65
C ASP A 55 6.64 7.54 8.90
N GLU A 56 5.55 7.03 9.39
CA GLU A 56 4.92 5.78 8.97
C GLU A 56 4.32 5.84 7.56
N GLY A 57 3.74 6.96 7.20
CA GLY A 57 3.06 7.13 5.92
C GLY A 57 4.03 7.26 4.75
N LEU A 58 5.08 8.07 4.90
CA LEU A 58 6.13 8.18 3.87
C LEU A 58 6.85 6.84 3.73
N ASN A 59 7.17 6.19 4.84
CA ASN A 59 7.81 4.89 4.84
C ASN A 59 6.92 3.78 4.25
N SER A 60 5.62 3.76 4.57
CA SER A 60 4.66 2.81 3.97
C SER A 60 4.53 2.98 2.46
N PHE A 61 4.63 4.20 1.95
CA PHE A 61 4.64 4.44 0.51
C PHE A 61 5.92 3.87 -0.14
N VAL A 62 7.09 4.12 0.43
CA VAL A 62 8.36 3.56 -0.08
C VAL A 62 8.39 2.04 0.05
N GLN A 63 7.86 1.49 1.16
CA GLN A 63 7.65 0.05 1.32
C GLN A 63 6.85 -0.53 0.17
N TYR A 64 5.71 0.07 -0.17
CA TYR A 64 4.87 -0.38 -1.29
C TYR A 64 5.67 -0.43 -2.60
N LEU A 65 6.46 0.58 -2.92
CA LEU A 65 7.29 0.58 -4.13
C LEU A 65 8.33 -0.56 -4.09
N SER A 66 9.00 -0.75 -2.97
CA SER A 66 10.00 -1.80 -2.79
C SER A 66 9.40 -3.21 -2.86
N GLU A 67 8.19 -3.41 -2.37
CA GLU A 67 7.45 -4.67 -2.49
C GLU A 67 7.16 -5.02 -3.95
N GLN A 68 6.83 -4.02 -4.79
CA GLN A 68 6.62 -4.22 -6.23
C GLN A 68 7.91 -4.57 -6.98
N GLU A 69 9.06 -4.06 -6.50
CA GLU A 69 10.38 -4.43 -7.05
C GLU A 69 10.85 -5.81 -6.55
N TRP A 70 10.42 -6.23 -5.36
CA TRP A 70 10.74 -7.55 -4.82
C TRP A 70 10.13 -8.67 -5.67
N GLN A 71 8.85 -8.61 -5.92
CA GLN A 71 8.11 -9.64 -6.66
C GLN A 71 6.93 -9.05 -7.41
N ARG A 72 6.74 -9.48 -8.66
CA ARG A 72 5.54 -9.14 -9.43
C ARG A 72 4.30 -9.69 -8.70
N ASP A 73 3.25 -8.87 -8.71
CA ASP A 73 1.99 -9.18 -8.01
C ASP A 73 2.15 -9.43 -6.51
N TYR A 74 3.14 -8.76 -5.88
CA TYR A 74 3.32 -8.81 -4.44
C TYR A 74 2.01 -8.44 -3.73
N PRO A 75 1.54 -9.23 -2.73
CA PRO A 75 0.27 -8.99 -2.06
C PRO A 75 0.36 -7.83 -1.04
N SER A 76 0.73 -6.65 -1.52
CA SER A 76 0.87 -5.43 -0.71
C SER A 76 -0.42 -5.12 0.05
N ARG A 77 -0.28 -4.78 1.33
CA ARG A 77 -1.43 -4.43 2.16
C ARG A 77 -1.90 -2.99 1.96
N ARG A 78 -1.03 -2.11 1.49
CA ARG A 78 -1.22 -0.66 1.37
C ARG A 78 -0.74 -0.18 0.00
N GLY A 79 -1.03 1.08 -0.33
CA GLY A 79 -0.56 1.73 -1.55
C GLY A 79 -1.62 1.80 -2.64
N GLU A 80 -2.17 0.69 -3.05
CA GLU A 80 -3.22 0.66 -4.09
C GLU A 80 -4.54 1.28 -3.59
N PRO A 81 -5.23 2.10 -4.42
CA PRO A 81 -6.44 2.81 -4.01
C PRO A 81 -7.55 1.91 -3.47
N TYR A 82 -7.74 0.73 -4.04
CA TYR A 82 -8.78 -0.19 -3.57
C TYR A 82 -8.54 -0.75 -2.16
N LYS A 83 -7.32 -0.71 -1.66
CA LYS A 83 -6.95 -1.19 -0.32
C LYS A 83 -7.49 -0.29 0.80
N ILE A 84 -7.73 1.00 0.53
CA ILE A 84 -8.24 1.93 1.54
C ILE A 84 -9.77 2.12 1.48
N VAL A 85 -10.45 1.48 0.51
CA VAL A 85 -11.90 1.67 0.29
C VAL A 85 -12.73 1.36 1.54
N SER A 86 -12.40 0.30 2.27
CA SER A 86 -13.14 -0.07 3.49
C SER A 86 -13.09 1.03 4.56
N TYR A 87 -11.94 1.71 4.71
CA TYR A 87 -11.81 2.86 5.60
C TYR A 87 -12.55 4.08 5.06
N MET A 88 -12.37 4.40 3.79
CA MET A 88 -12.99 5.57 3.15
C MET A 88 -14.51 5.47 3.04
N SER A 89 -15.07 4.25 3.10
CA SER A 89 -16.52 4.00 3.07
C SER A 89 -17.17 3.96 4.46
N MET A 90 -16.40 4.16 5.51
CA MET A 90 -16.95 4.22 6.87
C MET A 90 -17.73 5.51 7.09
N GLU A 91 -18.55 5.52 8.15
CA GLU A 91 -19.18 6.76 8.62
C GLU A 91 -18.14 7.85 8.82
N GLN A 92 -18.40 9.05 8.30
CA GLN A 92 -17.44 10.17 8.35
C GLN A 92 -17.02 10.51 9.79
N SER A 93 -17.90 10.33 10.75
CA SER A 93 -17.61 10.51 12.20
C SER A 93 -16.52 9.58 12.75
N LYS A 94 -16.20 8.50 12.02
CA LYS A 94 -15.14 7.53 12.36
C LYS A 94 -13.86 7.72 11.57
N GLN A 95 -13.85 8.69 10.66
CA GLN A 95 -12.69 9.04 9.87
C GLN A 95 -12.00 10.25 10.47
N GLU A 96 -10.68 10.31 10.32
CA GLU A 96 -9.86 11.39 10.83
C GLU A 96 -8.94 11.92 9.72
N PRO A 97 -8.71 13.25 9.66
CA PRO A 97 -7.69 13.81 8.77
C PRO A 97 -6.32 13.16 9.02
N ILE A 98 -5.51 12.98 7.97
CA ILE A 98 -4.12 12.51 8.13
C ILE A 98 -3.35 13.43 9.07
N MET A 99 -3.64 14.73 9.05
CA MET A 99 -3.03 15.76 9.90
C MET A 99 -3.47 15.73 11.37
N THR A 100 -4.30 14.76 11.78
CA THR A 100 -4.69 14.62 13.18
C THR A 100 -3.47 14.32 14.04
N ASN A 101 -3.40 14.99 15.19
CA ASN A 101 -2.31 14.77 16.15
C ASN A 101 -2.25 13.30 16.60
N SER A 102 -1.06 12.74 16.64
CA SER A 102 -0.82 11.32 16.90
C SER A 102 -1.46 10.78 18.18
N GLU A 103 -1.56 11.61 19.22
CA GLU A 103 -2.19 11.21 20.49
C GLU A 103 -3.73 11.15 20.42
N GLN A 104 -4.32 11.67 19.35
CA GLN A 104 -5.77 11.72 19.15
C GLN A 104 -6.28 10.75 18.09
N VAL A 105 -5.37 10.12 17.33
CA VAL A 105 -5.75 9.19 16.27
C VAL A 105 -6.31 7.91 16.86
N SER A 106 -7.53 7.55 16.47
CA SER A 106 -8.19 6.31 16.90
C SER A 106 -7.91 5.13 15.98
N GLN A 107 -7.69 5.37 14.69
CA GLN A 107 -7.43 4.34 13.68
C GLN A 107 -6.01 4.49 13.08
N LEU A 108 -5.00 4.33 13.93
CA LEU A 108 -3.60 4.58 13.59
C LEU A 108 -3.16 3.89 12.28
N GLY A 109 -3.47 2.61 12.10
CA GLY A 109 -3.07 1.85 10.92
C GLY A 109 -3.64 2.38 9.60
N ASN A 110 -4.84 2.96 9.62
CA ASN A 110 -5.44 3.60 8.46
C ASN A 110 -4.94 5.03 8.28
N ASN A 111 -4.93 5.81 9.36
CA ASN A 111 -4.62 7.23 9.32
C ASN A 111 -3.14 7.51 9.04
N ALA A 112 -2.24 6.89 9.81
CA ALA A 112 -0.81 7.17 9.72
C ALA A 112 -0.11 6.39 8.59
N TYR A 113 -0.58 5.21 8.23
CA TYR A 113 0.03 4.31 7.25
C TYR A 113 -0.73 4.24 5.93
N GLY A 114 -1.97 3.73 5.97
CA GLY A 114 -2.72 3.33 4.77
C GLY A 114 -3.16 4.51 3.92
N LYS A 115 -3.82 5.49 4.51
CA LYS A 115 -4.34 6.65 3.79
C LYS A 115 -3.24 7.52 3.17
N PRO A 116 -2.15 7.88 3.88
CA PRO A 116 -1.06 8.65 3.27
C PRO A 116 -0.32 7.86 2.18
N ALA A 117 -0.04 6.56 2.37
CA ALA A 117 0.59 5.76 1.32
C ALA A 117 -0.27 5.69 0.05
N THR A 118 -1.58 5.55 0.21
CA THR A 118 -2.52 5.58 -0.92
C THR A 118 -2.56 6.95 -1.59
N ALA A 119 -2.62 8.03 -0.81
CA ALA A 119 -2.61 9.39 -1.33
C ALA A 119 -1.36 9.65 -2.18
N LEU A 120 -0.18 9.27 -1.69
CA LEU A 120 1.07 9.43 -2.43
C LEU A 120 1.13 8.57 -3.70
N ASN A 121 0.58 7.35 -3.66
CA ASN A 121 0.49 6.51 -4.85
C ASN A 121 -0.45 7.12 -5.91
N ILE A 122 -1.59 7.67 -5.51
CA ILE A 122 -2.50 8.39 -6.42
C ILE A 122 -1.80 9.64 -6.99
N LEU A 123 -1.10 10.38 -6.16
CA LEU A 123 -0.34 11.55 -6.61
C LEU A 123 0.71 11.18 -7.65
N ARG A 124 1.43 10.08 -7.41
CA ARG A 124 2.45 9.54 -8.31
C ARG A 124 1.88 9.00 -9.62
N GLU A 125 0.82 8.18 -9.53
CA GLU A 125 0.30 7.44 -10.68
C GLU A 125 -0.66 8.25 -11.54
N THR A 126 -1.43 9.17 -10.93
CA THR A 126 -2.57 9.80 -11.60
C THR A 126 -2.39 11.29 -11.81
N ILE A 127 -1.83 12.00 -10.84
CA ILE A 127 -1.83 13.47 -10.84
C ILE A 127 -0.53 14.02 -11.45
N LEU A 128 0.63 13.68 -10.90
CA LEU A 128 1.92 14.15 -11.38
C LEU A 128 2.54 13.25 -12.46
N GLY A 129 2.25 11.97 -12.44
CA GLY A 129 3.00 10.96 -13.18
C GLY A 129 4.30 10.59 -12.47
N ARG A 130 4.84 9.41 -12.79
CA ARG A 130 6.00 8.83 -12.09
C ARG A 130 7.24 9.72 -12.14
N ASP A 131 7.61 10.18 -13.32
CA ASP A 131 8.86 10.93 -13.50
C ASP A 131 8.88 12.21 -12.67
N LEU A 132 7.80 12.97 -12.70
CA LEU A 132 7.71 14.25 -12.00
C LEU A 132 7.56 14.06 -10.49
N PHE A 133 6.74 13.10 -10.06
CA PHE A 133 6.61 12.76 -8.65
C PHE A 133 7.94 12.27 -8.07
N ASP A 134 8.59 11.31 -8.74
CA ASP A 134 9.84 10.72 -8.27
C ASP A 134 10.96 11.75 -8.20
N TYR A 135 11.00 12.69 -9.14
CA TYR A 135 11.89 13.85 -9.07
C TYR A 135 11.61 14.72 -7.84
N ALA A 136 10.35 15.12 -7.63
CA ALA A 136 9.97 15.98 -6.50
C ALA A 136 10.22 15.29 -5.16
N PHE A 137 9.92 13.99 -5.05
CA PHE A 137 10.14 13.21 -3.83
C PHE A 137 11.64 13.03 -3.51
N LYS A 138 12.47 12.80 -4.52
CA LYS A 138 13.93 12.78 -4.36
C LYS A 138 14.47 14.16 -3.96
N GLU A 139 13.89 15.23 -4.48
CA GLU A 139 14.27 16.59 -4.10
C GLU A 139 13.88 16.88 -2.63
N TYR A 140 12.73 16.39 -2.17
CA TYR A 140 12.37 16.42 -0.75
C TYR A 140 13.41 15.70 0.09
N ALA A 141 13.75 14.47 -0.26
CA ALA A 141 14.78 13.71 0.46
C ALA A 141 16.13 14.44 0.50
N ARG A 142 16.56 15.01 -0.61
CA ARG A 142 17.83 15.75 -0.71
C ARG A 142 17.85 17.05 0.12
N ARG A 143 16.75 17.83 0.07
CA ARG A 143 16.66 19.11 0.80
C ARG A 143 16.59 18.93 2.30
N TRP A 144 15.94 17.86 2.74
CA TRP A 144 15.61 17.64 4.14
C TRP A 144 16.45 16.56 4.83
N ALA A 145 17.41 15.95 4.14
CA ALA A 145 18.36 15.04 4.76
C ALA A 145 19.05 15.68 5.96
N PHE A 146 19.04 14.97 7.10
CA PHE A 146 19.59 15.41 8.39
C PHE A 146 18.95 16.68 8.96
N LYS A 147 17.69 16.92 8.62
CA LYS A 147 16.86 18.01 9.12
C LYS A 147 15.52 17.47 9.59
N SER A 148 14.72 18.33 10.23
CA SER A 148 13.42 18.00 10.80
C SER A 148 12.31 18.81 10.09
N PRO A 149 11.88 18.40 8.89
CA PRO A 149 10.79 19.06 8.18
C PRO A 149 9.45 18.88 8.90
N GLN A 150 8.59 19.86 8.70
CA GLN A 150 7.18 19.79 9.06
C GLN A 150 6.32 19.43 7.85
N PRO A 151 5.03 19.08 8.01
CA PRO A 151 4.13 18.82 6.89
C PRO A 151 4.14 19.89 5.79
N ALA A 152 4.14 21.17 6.19
CA ALA A 152 4.20 22.28 5.25
C ALA A 152 5.49 22.28 4.40
N ASP A 153 6.60 21.81 4.95
CA ASP A 153 7.88 21.71 4.22
C ASP A 153 7.82 20.60 3.17
N PHE A 154 7.16 19.49 3.49
CA PHE A 154 6.90 18.43 2.54
C PHE A 154 6.03 18.93 1.39
N PHE A 155 4.87 19.51 1.70
CA PHE A 155 3.92 20.00 0.69
C PHE A 155 4.55 21.04 -0.24
N ARG A 156 5.20 22.06 0.32
CA ARG A 156 5.90 23.08 -0.47
C ARG A 156 7.02 22.50 -1.33
N THR A 157 7.78 21.55 -0.79
CA THR A 157 8.86 20.96 -1.58
C THR A 157 8.34 20.17 -2.76
N MET A 158 7.23 19.42 -2.59
CA MET A 158 6.59 18.71 -3.67
C MET A 158 6.06 19.67 -4.74
N GLU A 159 5.45 20.79 -4.36
CA GLU A 159 4.96 21.82 -5.28
C GLU A 159 6.10 22.57 -5.96
N ASP A 160 7.08 23.05 -5.22
CA ASP A 160 8.25 23.75 -5.78
C ASP A 160 8.99 22.91 -6.81
N ALA A 161 9.22 21.63 -6.50
CA ALA A 161 9.98 20.75 -7.36
C ALA A 161 9.17 20.27 -8.57
N SER A 162 7.87 20.06 -8.43
CA SER A 162 7.00 19.65 -9.54
C SER A 162 6.53 20.84 -10.39
N GLY A 163 6.50 22.04 -9.84
CA GLY A 163 5.92 23.21 -10.48
C GLY A 163 4.39 23.15 -10.60
N VAL A 164 3.74 22.27 -9.84
CA VAL A 164 2.29 22.04 -9.87
C VAL A 164 1.66 22.51 -8.56
N ASP A 165 0.59 23.26 -8.64
CA ASP A 165 -0.24 23.63 -7.49
C ASP A 165 -1.02 22.38 -7.00
N LEU A 166 -0.70 21.92 -5.78
CA LEU A 166 -1.30 20.76 -5.14
C LEU A 166 -2.11 21.12 -3.88
N ASP A 167 -2.34 22.40 -3.60
CA ASP A 167 -3.11 22.85 -2.42
C ASP A 167 -4.44 22.13 -2.28
N TRP A 168 -5.16 21.96 -3.40
CA TRP A 168 -6.44 21.25 -3.44
C TRP A 168 -6.30 19.78 -3.02
N PHE A 169 -5.18 19.13 -3.41
CA PHE A 169 -4.91 17.73 -3.10
C PHE A 169 -4.58 17.57 -1.62
N TRP A 170 -3.65 18.39 -1.09
CA TRP A 170 -3.29 18.37 0.32
C TRP A 170 -4.50 18.63 1.20
N ARG A 171 -5.31 19.64 0.85
CA ARG A 171 -6.53 19.99 1.58
C ARG A 171 -7.50 18.82 1.64
N GLY A 172 -7.78 18.16 0.54
CA GLY A 172 -8.73 17.04 0.48
C GLY A 172 -8.22 15.78 1.17
N TRP A 173 -6.97 15.38 0.90
CA TRP A 173 -6.44 14.13 1.43
C TRP A 173 -5.91 14.21 2.85
N PHE A 174 -5.23 15.30 3.21
CA PHE A 174 -4.50 15.40 4.47
C PHE A 174 -5.26 16.17 5.55
N TYR A 175 -5.97 17.22 5.19
CA TYR A 175 -6.66 18.09 6.15
C TYR A 175 -8.15 17.80 6.31
N GLY A 176 -8.77 17.05 5.40
CA GLY A 176 -10.19 16.76 5.39
C GLY A 176 -10.52 15.28 5.41
N THR A 177 -11.82 15.02 5.65
CA THR A 177 -12.43 13.68 5.55
C THR A 177 -13.64 13.69 4.63
N ASP A 178 -13.82 14.76 3.85
CA ASP A 178 -14.96 14.90 2.95
C ASP A 178 -14.87 13.84 1.84
N PRO A 179 -15.95 13.08 1.61
CA PRO A 179 -16.00 12.10 0.54
C PRO A 179 -16.08 12.81 -0.81
N VAL A 180 -15.52 12.16 -1.84
CA VAL A 180 -15.79 12.57 -3.22
C VAL A 180 -17.22 12.15 -3.54
N ASP A 181 -18.09 13.14 -3.77
CA ASP A 181 -19.48 12.88 -4.15
C ASP A 181 -19.61 12.78 -5.68
N ILE A 182 -19.44 11.56 -6.20
CA ILE A 182 -19.75 11.25 -7.59
C ILE A 182 -21.02 10.39 -7.60
N ALA A 183 -22.13 10.97 -7.98
CA ALA A 183 -23.38 10.27 -8.11
C ALA A 183 -23.49 9.58 -9.49
N ILE A 184 -23.40 8.26 -9.52
CA ILE A 184 -23.98 7.48 -10.63
C ILE A 184 -25.40 7.14 -10.21
N ALA A 185 -26.39 7.63 -10.92
CA ALA A 185 -27.79 7.53 -10.52
C ALA A 185 -28.28 6.08 -10.39
N GLU A 186 -27.83 5.15 -11.24
CA GLU A 186 -28.05 3.71 -11.06
C GLU A 186 -27.15 2.89 -12.00
N VAL A 187 -26.42 1.91 -11.47
CA VAL A 187 -25.87 0.78 -12.24
C VAL A 187 -26.28 -0.50 -11.54
N LYS A 188 -27.12 -1.32 -12.18
CA LYS A 188 -27.49 -2.62 -11.64
C LYS A 188 -26.74 -3.71 -12.39
N GLN A 189 -25.76 -4.30 -11.73
CA GLN A 189 -25.15 -5.55 -12.18
C GLN A 189 -25.49 -6.64 -11.17
N TYR A 190 -26.20 -7.67 -11.62
CA TYR A 190 -26.48 -8.82 -10.80
C TYR A 190 -25.51 -9.95 -11.16
N ASN A 191 -24.67 -10.33 -10.23
CA ASN A 191 -23.91 -11.57 -10.32
C ASN A 191 -24.63 -12.62 -9.47
N VAL A 192 -25.02 -13.71 -10.10
CA VAL A 192 -25.54 -14.87 -9.37
C VAL A 192 -24.36 -15.72 -8.95
N ASP A 193 -24.04 -15.71 -7.66
CA ASP A 193 -23.05 -16.61 -7.09
C ASP A 193 -23.69 -18.01 -6.99
N THR A 194 -23.21 -18.92 -7.82
CA THR A 194 -23.69 -20.31 -7.85
C THR A 194 -23.08 -21.14 -6.73
N GLN A 195 -22.10 -20.59 -5.97
CA GLN A 195 -21.24 -21.28 -5.01
C GLN A 195 -20.48 -22.47 -5.60
N ASN A 196 -20.59 -22.71 -6.88
CA ASN A 196 -19.86 -23.76 -7.58
C ASN A 196 -18.42 -23.27 -7.89
N PRO A 197 -17.37 -23.85 -7.29
CA PRO A 197 -16.00 -23.38 -7.47
C PRO A 197 -15.51 -23.52 -8.94
N GLU A 198 -16.08 -24.45 -9.70
CA GLU A 198 -15.74 -24.61 -11.12
C GLU A 198 -16.27 -23.44 -11.98
N LYS A 199 -17.35 -22.78 -11.55
CA LYS A 199 -17.93 -21.61 -12.23
C LYS A 199 -17.41 -20.30 -11.66
N GLU A 200 -17.29 -20.20 -10.34
CA GLU A 200 -16.95 -18.95 -9.66
C GLU A 200 -15.43 -18.64 -9.69
N ASN A 201 -14.56 -19.66 -9.59
CA ASN A 201 -13.12 -19.43 -9.62
C ASN A 201 -12.62 -18.78 -10.93
N PRO A 202 -13.07 -19.20 -12.14
CA PRO A 202 -12.72 -18.50 -13.37
C PRO A 202 -13.23 -17.05 -13.43
N ILE A 203 -14.43 -16.78 -12.89
CA ILE A 203 -15.00 -15.42 -12.82
C ILE A 203 -14.16 -14.55 -11.88
N SER A 204 -13.85 -15.06 -10.69
CA SER A 204 -13.00 -14.38 -9.71
C SER A 204 -11.60 -14.12 -10.27
N LYS A 205 -11.01 -15.11 -10.96
CA LYS A 205 -9.72 -14.96 -11.63
C LYS A 205 -9.76 -13.85 -12.68
N ALA A 206 -10.81 -13.79 -13.51
CA ALA A 206 -10.98 -12.76 -14.53
C ALA A 206 -11.17 -11.36 -13.91
N GLN A 207 -11.79 -11.26 -12.74
CA GLN A 207 -11.93 -10.00 -12.01
C GLN A 207 -10.60 -9.56 -11.39
N ASP A 208 -9.86 -10.47 -10.77
CA ASP A 208 -8.58 -10.19 -10.13
C ASP A 208 -7.42 -9.95 -11.13
N THR A 209 -7.60 -10.37 -12.39
CA THR A 209 -6.61 -10.05 -13.46
C THR A 209 -6.77 -8.64 -14.03
N ARG A 210 -7.70 -7.83 -13.52
CA ARG A 210 -7.74 -6.40 -13.85
C ARG A 210 -6.54 -5.71 -13.22
N GLN A 211 -5.60 -5.34 -14.07
CA GLN A 211 -4.41 -4.64 -13.61
C GLN A 211 -4.74 -3.21 -13.20
N THR A 212 -4.15 -2.78 -12.09
CA THR A 212 -4.11 -1.37 -11.72
C THR A 212 -3.17 -0.58 -12.65
N ILE A 213 -3.26 0.75 -12.62
CA ILE A 213 -2.35 1.61 -13.38
C ILE A 213 -0.89 1.33 -12.98
N SER A 214 -0.64 1.12 -11.68
CA SER A 214 0.70 0.80 -11.18
C SER A 214 1.21 -0.53 -11.74
N GLN A 215 0.42 -1.57 -11.73
CA GLN A 215 0.79 -2.89 -12.26
C GLN A 215 1.09 -2.83 -13.77
N MET A 216 0.24 -2.16 -14.56
CA MET A 216 0.47 -1.99 -16.00
C MET A 216 1.79 -1.26 -16.29
N ARG A 217 2.14 -0.25 -15.48
CA ARG A 217 3.40 0.48 -15.63
C ARG A 217 4.60 -0.32 -15.16
N ASN A 218 4.43 -1.11 -14.09
CA ASN A 218 5.49 -1.97 -13.57
C ASN A 218 5.93 -3.03 -14.58
N GLU A 219 5.07 -3.51 -15.47
CA GLU A 219 5.50 -4.43 -16.54
C GLU A 219 6.58 -3.84 -17.42
N LYS A 220 6.55 -2.52 -17.64
CA LYS A 220 7.54 -1.79 -18.42
C LYS A 220 8.73 -1.33 -17.60
N ASP A 221 8.45 -0.75 -16.43
CA ASP A 221 9.45 -0.05 -15.62
C ASP A 221 10.28 -1.02 -14.78
N ILE A 222 9.69 -2.18 -14.43
CA ILE A 222 10.34 -3.27 -13.66
C ILE A 222 10.32 -4.55 -14.52
N PRO A 223 11.16 -4.66 -15.54
CA PRO A 223 11.14 -5.81 -16.46
C PRO A 223 11.52 -7.13 -15.78
N LYS A 224 12.35 -7.06 -14.72
CA LYS A 224 12.72 -8.20 -13.86
C LYS A 224 12.65 -7.79 -12.40
N THR A 225 12.05 -8.66 -11.60
CA THR A 225 12.03 -8.52 -10.14
C THR A 225 13.19 -9.28 -9.51
N LEU A 226 13.48 -9.04 -8.24
CA LEU A 226 14.51 -9.80 -7.51
C LEU A 226 14.23 -11.29 -7.48
N VAL A 227 12.96 -11.70 -7.40
CA VAL A 227 12.55 -13.11 -7.47
C VAL A 227 12.82 -13.71 -8.86
N ASP A 228 12.71 -12.91 -9.92
CA ASP A 228 13.05 -13.35 -11.27
C ASP A 228 14.57 -13.53 -11.46
N GLU A 229 15.36 -12.67 -10.85
CA GLU A 229 16.83 -12.67 -10.94
C GLU A 229 17.47 -13.75 -10.06
N ASN A 230 16.88 -14.05 -8.91
CA ASN A 230 17.41 -15.01 -7.97
C ASN A 230 16.47 -16.21 -7.76
N PRO A 231 16.67 -17.32 -8.48
CA PRO A 231 15.83 -18.52 -8.34
C PRO A 231 15.73 -19.09 -6.93
N ALA A 232 16.70 -18.81 -6.05
CA ALA A 232 16.67 -19.27 -4.67
C ALA A 232 15.58 -18.58 -3.82
N LEU A 233 15.05 -17.46 -4.30
CA LEU A 233 13.91 -16.77 -3.67
C LEU A 233 12.55 -17.35 -4.08
N LYS A 234 12.52 -18.22 -5.09
CA LYS A 234 11.31 -18.92 -5.50
C LYS A 234 11.05 -20.09 -4.55
N ASP A 235 9.82 -20.22 -4.11
CA ASP A 235 9.37 -21.29 -3.24
C ASP A 235 8.03 -21.88 -3.72
N PHE A 236 7.44 -22.75 -2.90
CA PHE A 236 6.13 -23.34 -3.19
C PHE A 236 5.06 -22.31 -3.54
N TYR A 237 5.03 -21.17 -2.88
CA TYR A 237 3.99 -20.14 -3.08
C TYR A 237 4.11 -19.42 -4.42
N ASN A 238 5.29 -19.39 -5.05
CA ASN A 238 5.46 -18.82 -6.39
C ASN A 238 4.73 -19.63 -7.47
N GLY A 239 4.43 -20.91 -7.20
CA GLY A 239 3.64 -21.78 -8.07
C GLY A 239 2.19 -22.01 -7.60
N TYR A 240 1.79 -21.41 -6.48
CA TYR A 240 0.46 -21.56 -5.92
C TYR A 240 -0.60 -20.82 -6.76
N ASP A 241 -1.66 -21.54 -7.14
CA ASP A 241 -2.85 -20.93 -7.81
C ASP A 241 -4.03 -20.90 -6.83
N LYS A 242 -4.33 -19.70 -6.32
CA LYS A 242 -5.46 -19.47 -5.39
C LYS A 242 -6.84 -19.75 -5.99
N TYR A 243 -6.92 -19.86 -7.31
CA TYR A 243 -8.17 -20.17 -8.04
C TYR A 243 -8.28 -21.66 -8.43
N ALA A 244 -7.31 -22.45 -8.07
CA ALA A 244 -7.39 -23.91 -8.32
C ALA A 244 -8.59 -24.49 -7.58
N VAL A 245 -9.38 -25.30 -8.30
CA VAL A 245 -10.51 -26.02 -7.71
C VAL A 245 -10.00 -27.18 -6.90
N THR A 246 -10.03 -27.04 -5.58
CA THR A 246 -9.57 -28.08 -4.65
C THR A 246 -10.67 -29.11 -4.37
N PRO A 247 -10.31 -30.38 -4.00
CA PRO A 247 -11.28 -31.36 -3.55
C PRO A 247 -12.12 -30.86 -2.36
N GLN A 248 -11.52 -30.09 -1.45
CA GLN A 248 -12.24 -29.49 -0.31
C GLN A 248 -13.29 -28.47 -0.75
N ALA A 249 -12.98 -27.63 -1.76
CA ALA A 249 -13.92 -26.67 -2.29
C ALA A 249 -15.12 -27.37 -2.97
N LYS A 250 -14.85 -28.47 -3.69
CA LYS A 250 -15.93 -29.29 -4.27
C LYS A 250 -16.80 -29.95 -3.20
N ALA A 251 -16.20 -30.57 -2.19
CA ALA A 251 -16.93 -31.21 -1.11
C ALA A 251 -17.80 -30.20 -0.33
N ARG A 252 -17.31 -28.97 -0.14
CA ARG A 252 -18.12 -27.91 0.49
C ARG A 252 -19.31 -27.53 -0.39
N TYR A 253 -19.13 -27.42 -1.69
CA TYR A 253 -20.22 -27.13 -2.62
C TYR A 253 -21.28 -28.22 -2.61
N GLU A 254 -20.88 -29.52 -2.62
CA GLU A 254 -21.80 -30.67 -2.56
C GLU A 254 -22.62 -30.71 -1.26
N GLN A 255 -22.14 -30.11 -0.17
CA GLN A 255 -22.91 -29.99 1.07
C GLN A 255 -24.05 -28.95 1.01
N TYR A 256 -24.00 -28.03 0.05
CA TYR A 256 -25.03 -27.01 -0.14
C TYR A 256 -26.12 -27.41 -1.15
N GLN A 257 -25.96 -28.51 -1.86
CA GLN A 257 -26.98 -29.10 -2.74
C GLN A 257 -27.84 -30.13 -1.98
#